data_dcbe56a6d148d7ceffc54576446aa976
#
_entry.id   dcbe56a6d148d7ceffc54576446aa976
#
_cell.length_a   1.000
_cell.length_b   1.000
_cell.length_c   1.000
_cell.angle_alpha   90.00
_cell.angle_beta   90.00
_cell.angle_gamma   90.00
#
_symmetry.space_group_name_H-M   'P 1'
#
loop_
_entity.id
_entity.type
_entity.pdbx_description
1 polymer ?
#
loop_
_entity_poly.entity_id
_entity_poly.type
_entity_poly.pdbx_seq_one_letter_code
_entity_poly.pdbx_strand_id
1 'polypeptide(L)'
;SIGDEFYHFDDMLAAKKVTSSDVSIVIPRRNWATGTVYDYYRHDYGNRVTGGTSTQTANSGATSLFDATFYVMSSAFNVYKCLDNNSNANSTVEPTGTSSSILTTGDGYKWKYMYTLSATQQSNFLSTDFMAVATNSTVSSAAVDGAVNIVKIKTAGSGGTNGTHTGVPIRGDGSSGVASVVVS
;
A
#
# COMPACT_ATOMS: atom_id res chain seq x y z
N SER A 1 49.70 -11.62 -15.43
CA SER A 1 50.38 -10.48 -14.87
C SER A 1 49.45 -9.78 -13.90
N ILE A 2 49.78 -9.80 -12.63
CA ILE A 2 49.01 -9.27 -11.50
C ILE A 2 49.28 -7.75 -11.33
N GLY A 3 49.49 -7.03 -12.41
CA GLY A 3 49.88 -5.62 -12.36
C GLY A 3 48.75 -4.62 -12.12
N ASP A 4 47.48 -5.01 -12.40
CA ASP A 4 46.37 -4.05 -12.36
C ASP A 4 45.63 -3.98 -11.03
N GLU A 5 45.80 -4.96 -10.16
CA GLU A 5 45.11 -4.93 -8.85
C GLU A 5 45.70 -3.93 -7.88
N PHE A 6 46.95 -3.54 -8.05
CA PHE A 6 47.65 -2.61 -7.15
C PHE A 6 47.19 -1.16 -7.27
N TYR A 7 46.79 -0.73 -8.45
CA TYR A 7 46.39 0.66 -8.72
C TYR A 7 44.97 0.99 -8.28
N HIS A 8 44.11 -0.01 -8.16
CA HIS A 8 42.73 0.21 -7.74
C HIS A 8 42.56 0.41 -6.23
N PHE A 9 43.56 0.09 -5.43
CA PHE A 9 43.54 0.23 -3.97
C PHE A 9 44.19 1.51 -3.46
N ASP A 10 44.99 2.18 -4.27
CA ASP A 10 45.68 3.39 -3.84
C ASP A 10 44.76 4.57 -3.56
N ASP A 11 43.61 4.63 -4.23
CA ASP A 11 42.61 5.68 -4.04
C ASP A 11 41.47 5.25 -3.07
N MET A 12 41.56 4.05 -2.51
CA MET A 12 40.52 3.52 -1.62
C MET A 12 40.74 3.98 -0.18
N LEU A 13 39.88 4.86 0.32
CA LEU A 13 39.91 5.33 1.71
C LEU A 13 39.37 4.31 2.71
N ALA A 14 38.42 3.47 2.29
CA ALA A 14 37.82 2.43 3.12
C ALA A 14 37.10 1.36 2.27
N ALA A 15 37.08 0.13 2.80
CA ALA A 15 36.30 -0.97 2.23
C ALA A 15 35.53 -1.72 3.32
N LYS A 16 34.29 -2.12 3.04
CA LYS A 16 33.47 -2.94 3.92
C LYS A 16 32.88 -4.09 3.12
N LYS A 17 32.97 -5.31 3.66
CA LYS A 17 32.25 -6.45 3.11
C LYS A 17 30.76 -6.24 3.30
N VAL A 18 29.99 -6.24 2.21
CA VAL A 18 28.54 -6.12 2.24
C VAL A 18 27.91 -7.48 2.51
N THR A 19 26.98 -7.53 3.44
CA THR A 19 26.16 -8.70 3.78
C THR A 19 24.68 -8.42 3.45
N SER A 20 23.82 -9.42 3.52
CA SER A 20 22.39 -9.25 3.29
C SER A 20 21.70 -8.27 4.25
N SER A 21 22.30 -8.04 5.42
CA SER A 21 21.81 -7.05 6.40
C SER A 21 22.22 -5.60 6.08
N ASP A 22 23.17 -5.42 5.18
CA ASP A 22 23.65 -4.10 4.76
C ASP A 22 22.89 -3.55 3.54
N VAL A 23 21.93 -4.31 3.00
CA VAL A 23 21.13 -3.93 1.84
C VAL A 23 19.65 -4.07 2.14
N SER A 24 18.81 -3.21 1.55
CA SER A 24 17.36 -3.28 1.64
C SER A 24 16.72 -2.76 0.36
N ILE A 25 15.55 -3.28 0.05
CA ILE A 25 14.66 -2.64 -0.92
C ILE A 25 14.07 -1.41 -0.23
N VAL A 26 14.06 -0.29 -0.93
CA VAL A 26 13.49 0.97 -0.43
C VAL A 26 12.40 1.48 -1.38
N ILE A 27 11.44 2.19 -0.80
CA ILE A 27 10.35 2.87 -1.52
C ILE A 27 10.33 4.34 -1.08
N PRO A 28 9.71 5.26 -1.84
CA PRO A 28 9.57 6.64 -1.42
C PRO A 28 8.93 6.75 -0.04
N ARG A 29 9.54 7.56 0.83
CA ARG A 29 9.00 7.80 2.17
C ARG A 29 7.75 8.67 2.08
N ARG A 30 6.67 8.21 2.69
CA ARG A 30 5.40 8.91 2.78
C ARG A 30 4.92 8.90 4.22
N ASN A 31 5.17 9.96 4.96
CA ASN A 31 4.65 10.11 6.32
C ASN A 31 3.16 10.43 6.25
N TRP A 32 2.39 9.85 7.16
CA TRP A 32 1.02 10.29 7.33
C TRP A 32 0.98 11.76 7.79
N ALA A 33 0.07 12.53 7.23
CA ALA A 33 -0.18 13.92 7.59
C ALA A 33 -1.67 14.20 7.59
N THR A 34 -2.16 14.90 8.62
CA THR A 34 -3.56 15.29 8.71
C THR A 34 -3.95 16.25 7.59
N GLY A 35 -5.18 16.14 7.09
CA GLY A 35 -5.70 17.00 6.03
C GLY A 35 -5.28 16.58 4.61
N THR A 36 -4.54 15.47 4.48
CA THR A 36 -4.11 14.94 3.19
C THR A 36 -5.15 13.96 2.62
N VAL A 37 -5.39 14.05 1.32
CA VAL A 37 -6.16 13.02 0.59
C VAL A 37 -5.19 12.00 0.04
N TYR A 38 -5.28 10.76 0.51
CA TYR A 38 -4.47 9.65 0.02
C TYR A 38 -5.19 8.90 -1.08
N ASP A 39 -4.41 8.32 -2.00
CA ASP A 39 -4.95 7.38 -2.97
C ASP A 39 -5.32 6.08 -2.25
N TYR A 40 -6.33 5.37 -2.76
CA TYR A 40 -6.54 3.99 -2.37
C TYR A 40 -5.81 3.05 -3.34
N TYR A 41 -5.37 1.91 -2.85
CA TYR A 41 -4.63 0.94 -3.68
C TYR A 41 -5.48 0.43 -4.85
N ARG A 42 -4.90 0.48 -6.03
CA ARG A 42 -5.38 -0.19 -7.25
C ARG A 42 -4.19 -0.75 -8.00
N HIS A 43 -4.33 -1.98 -8.50
CA HIS A 43 -3.28 -2.63 -9.29
C HIS A 43 -3.13 -2.04 -10.71
N ASP A 44 -4.16 -1.36 -11.20
CA ASP A 44 -4.29 -0.87 -12.57
C ASP A 44 -3.97 0.62 -12.76
N TYR A 45 -3.36 1.28 -11.80
CA TYR A 45 -2.80 2.61 -12.02
C TYR A 45 -1.74 2.58 -13.10
N GLY A 46 -1.82 3.50 -14.05
CA GLY A 46 -0.89 3.58 -15.17
C GLY A 46 -1.19 2.59 -16.29
N ASN A 47 -2.43 2.15 -16.42
CA ASN A 47 -2.88 1.32 -17.54
C ASN A 47 -2.12 -0.02 -17.69
N ARG A 48 -1.97 -0.74 -16.60
CA ARG A 48 -1.31 -2.07 -16.59
C ARG A 48 -2.20 -3.20 -17.13
N VAL A 49 -3.46 -2.92 -17.45
CA VAL A 49 -4.37 -3.93 -18.02
C VAL A 49 -4.10 -4.04 -19.52
N THR A 50 -3.55 -5.16 -19.94
CA THR A 50 -3.36 -5.47 -21.36
C THR A 50 -4.70 -5.45 -22.08
N GLY A 51 -4.86 -4.57 -23.07
CA GLY A 51 -6.11 -4.38 -23.82
C GLY A 51 -7.13 -3.43 -23.18
N GLY A 52 -6.80 -2.82 -22.04
CA GLY A 52 -7.62 -1.77 -21.42
C GLY A 52 -7.54 -0.45 -22.20
N THR A 53 -8.70 0.15 -22.49
CA THR A 53 -8.78 1.42 -23.22
C THR A 53 -8.78 2.65 -22.32
N SER A 54 -8.85 2.48 -21.00
CA SER A 54 -8.89 3.58 -20.03
C SER A 54 -7.72 3.55 -19.08
N THR A 55 -6.92 4.60 -19.06
CA THR A 55 -5.89 4.84 -18.05
C THR A 55 -6.56 5.11 -16.71
N GLN A 56 -6.22 4.34 -15.69
CA GLN A 56 -6.65 4.62 -14.33
C GLN A 56 -5.66 5.61 -13.70
N THR A 57 -6.18 6.78 -13.36
CA THR A 57 -5.40 7.83 -12.69
C THR A 57 -5.79 7.86 -11.22
N ALA A 58 -4.82 7.95 -10.34
CA ALA A 58 -5.02 8.12 -8.91
C ALA A 58 -5.59 9.51 -8.59
N ASN A 59 -6.21 9.69 -7.41
CA ASN A 59 -6.72 10.99 -6.98
C ASN A 59 -5.60 12.04 -6.87
N SER A 60 -4.39 11.64 -6.50
CA SER A 60 -3.19 12.49 -6.52
C SER A 60 -2.75 12.93 -7.92
N GLY A 61 -3.36 12.40 -8.97
CA GLY A 61 -2.92 12.59 -10.36
C GLY A 61 -1.83 11.62 -10.80
N ALA A 62 -1.39 10.71 -9.94
CA ALA A 62 -0.37 9.73 -10.29
C ALA A 62 -0.87 8.78 -11.38
N THR A 63 0.00 8.56 -12.37
CA THR A 63 -0.23 7.67 -13.52
C THR A 63 0.53 6.35 -13.41
N SER A 64 1.21 6.14 -12.29
CA SER A 64 1.91 4.89 -11.97
C SER A 64 1.65 4.47 -10.53
N LEU A 65 1.79 3.18 -10.28
CA LEU A 65 1.68 2.66 -8.91
C LEU A 65 2.83 3.16 -8.01
N PHE A 66 3.98 3.46 -8.60
CA PHE A 66 5.13 4.00 -7.89
C PHE A 66 4.87 5.39 -7.32
N ASP A 67 4.20 6.25 -8.10
CA ASP A 67 3.92 7.64 -7.72
C ASP A 67 2.67 7.78 -6.84
N ALA A 68 1.74 6.82 -6.91
CA ALA A 68 0.48 6.86 -6.18
C ALA A 68 0.70 6.83 -4.66
N THR A 69 -0.08 7.65 -3.94
CA THR A 69 0.07 7.88 -2.49
C THR A 69 -0.78 6.92 -1.66
N PHE A 70 -0.82 5.64 -2.03
CA PHE A 70 -1.69 4.62 -1.42
C PHE A 70 -1.11 3.97 -0.16
N TYR A 71 0.06 4.36 0.30
CA TYR A 71 0.65 3.88 1.55
C TYR A 71 1.22 5.04 2.35
N VAL A 72 1.25 4.87 3.66
CA VAL A 72 1.79 5.86 4.58
C VAL A 72 2.55 5.19 5.71
N MET A 73 3.53 5.90 6.26
CA MET A 73 4.19 5.55 7.51
C MET A 73 3.65 6.45 8.62
N SER A 74 3.18 5.84 9.71
CA SER A 74 2.73 6.56 10.90
C SER A 74 3.90 7.07 11.75
N SER A 75 3.59 7.90 12.75
CA SER A 75 4.55 8.37 13.75
C SER A 75 5.21 7.25 14.56
N ALA A 76 4.58 6.08 14.64
CA ALA A 76 5.10 4.87 15.28
C ALA A 76 5.91 3.97 14.31
N PHE A 77 6.30 4.48 13.13
CA PHE A 77 7.00 3.73 12.08
C PHE A 77 6.23 2.49 11.57
N ASN A 78 4.93 2.46 11.74
CA ASN A 78 4.07 1.45 11.13
C ASN A 78 3.69 1.89 9.72
N VAL A 79 3.77 0.97 8.78
CA VAL A 79 3.41 1.21 7.38
C VAL A 79 2.05 0.62 7.09
N TYR A 80 1.16 1.44 6.53
CA TYR A 80 -0.21 1.06 6.19
C TYR A 80 -0.48 1.27 4.71
N LYS A 81 -1.26 0.36 4.13
CA LYS A 81 -1.82 0.48 2.78
C LYS A 81 -3.24 1.02 2.86
N CYS A 82 -3.53 2.09 2.14
CA CYS A 82 -4.88 2.63 2.02
C CYS A 82 -5.72 1.74 1.10
N LEU A 83 -6.82 1.22 1.60
CA LEU A 83 -7.78 0.41 0.85
C LEU A 83 -8.99 1.23 0.41
N ASP A 84 -9.39 2.23 1.21
CA ASP A 84 -10.49 3.13 0.93
C ASP A 84 -10.19 4.51 1.52
N ASN A 85 -10.38 5.55 0.73
CA ASN A 85 -10.12 6.94 1.10
C ASN A 85 -11.42 7.74 1.33
N ASN A 86 -12.50 7.07 1.69
CA ASN A 86 -13.79 7.68 1.98
C ASN A 86 -14.22 8.71 0.90
N SER A 87 -14.25 8.26 -0.36
CA SER A 87 -14.64 9.10 -1.52
C SER A 87 -13.80 10.38 -1.68
N ASN A 88 -12.48 10.25 -1.48
CA ASN A 88 -11.49 11.34 -1.55
C ASN A 88 -11.65 12.38 -0.45
N ALA A 89 -12.09 11.99 0.74
CA ALA A 89 -12.09 12.85 1.90
C ALA A 89 -10.68 13.08 2.44
N ASN A 90 -10.48 14.17 3.18
CA ASN A 90 -9.22 14.39 3.90
C ASN A 90 -9.05 13.36 5.01
N SER A 91 -7.87 12.76 5.11
CA SER A 91 -7.51 11.94 6.27
C SER A 91 -7.20 12.84 7.46
N THR A 92 -7.89 12.62 8.57
CA THR A 92 -7.75 13.42 9.79
C THR A 92 -7.41 12.58 11.02
N VAL A 93 -7.42 11.26 10.88
CA VAL A 93 -7.12 10.30 11.95
C VAL A 93 -5.97 9.40 11.53
N GLU A 94 -4.84 9.50 12.23
CA GLU A 94 -3.67 8.66 11.96
C GLU A 94 -4.00 7.19 12.21
N PRO A 95 -3.68 6.28 11.25
CA PRO A 95 -3.88 4.86 11.49
C PRO A 95 -2.91 4.34 12.56
N THR A 96 -3.44 3.55 13.49
CA THR A 96 -2.69 2.98 14.61
C THR A 96 -2.96 1.49 14.77
N GLY A 97 -2.04 0.79 15.46
CA GLY A 97 -2.16 -0.64 15.71
C GLY A 97 -1.54 -1.51 14.62
N THR A 98 -1.38 -2.79 14.93
CA THR A 98 -0.65 -3.77 14.10
C THR A 98 -1.49 -5.01 13.77
N SER A 99 -2.82 -4.89 13.86
CA SER A 99 -3.74 -5.97 13.50
C SER A 99 -3.66 -6.29 12.01
N SER A 100 -3.73 -7.58 11.68
CA SER A 100 -3.87 -8.06 10.31
C SER A 100 -5.26 -7.84 9.70
N SER A 101 -6.25 -7.43 10.50
CA SER A 101 -7.58 -7.05 10.03
C SER A 101 -7.57 -5.67 9.40
N ILE A 102 -8.62 -5.37 8.60
CA ILE A 102 -8.81 -4.02 8.06
C ILE A 102 -9.13 -3.07 9.20
N LEU A 103 -8.36 -1.99 9.29
CA LEU A 103 -8.57 -0.89 10.23
C LEU A 103 -9.46 0.18 9.58
N THR A 104 -10.57 0.52 10.19
CA THR A 104 -11.37 1.68 9.82
C THR A 104 -11.13 2.80 10.82
N THR A 105 -10.62 3.94 10.36
CA THR A 105 -10.40 5.13 11.18
C THR A 105 -11.66 6.00 11.25
N GLY A 106 -11.74 6.88 12.26
CA GLY A 106 -12.92 7.73 12.50
C GLY A 106 -13.25 8.70 11.36
N ASP A 107 -12.30 8.97 10.47
CA ASP A 107 -12.47 9.76 9.24
C ASP A 107 -13.03 8.94 8.06
N GLY A 108 -13.34 7.65 8.29
CA GLY A 108 -13.91 6.75 7.28
C GLY A 108 -12.89 6.09 6.36
N TYR A 109 -11.61 6.37 6.53
CA TYR A 109 -10.57 5.66 5.79
C TYR A 109 -10.48 4.20 6.22
N LYS A 110 -10.09 3.33 5.27
CA LYS A 110 -9.81 1.91 5.55
C LYS A 110 -8.35 1.62 5.21
N TRP A 111 -7.63 1.15 6.22
CA TRP A 111 -6.22 0.87 6.16
C TRP A 111 -5.94 -0.62 6.38
N LYS A 112 -4.86 -1.10 5.79
CA LYS A 112 -4.27 -2.40 6.07
C LYS A 112 -2.88 -2.20 6.62
N TYR A 113 -2.63 -2.67 7.84
CA TYR A 113 -1.27 -2.72 8.38
C TYR A 113 -0.42 -3.66 7.55
N MET A 114 0.79 -3.26 7.21
CA MET A 114 1.73 -4.03 6.40
C MET A 114 2.92 -4.51 7.22
N TYR A 115 3.66 -3.59 7.82
CA TYR A 115 4.84 -3.89 8.63
C TYR A 115 5.23 -2.69 9.49
N THR A 116 6.13 -2.92 10.45
CA THR A 116 6.77 -1.87 11.25
C THR A 116 8.26 -1.84 10.90
N LEU A 117 8.82 -0.66 10.70
CA LEU A 117 10.26 -0.49 10.55
C LEU A 117 10.95 -0.75 11.88
N SER A 118 11.83 -1.76 11.93
CA SER A 118 12.67 -2.02 13.10
C SER A 118 13.67 -0.88 13.35
N ALA A 119 14.20 -0.77 14.56
CA ALA A 119 15.20 0.24 14.88
C ALA A 119 16.43 0.18 13.93
N THR A 120 16.85 -1.02 13.55
CA THR A 120 17.95 -1.22 12.58
C THR A 120 17.57 -0.68 11.20
N GLN A 121 16.35 -0.95 10.73
CA GLN A 121 15.88 -0.44 9.44
C GLN A 121 15.74 1.08 9.44
N GLN A 122 15.27 1.65 10.54
CA GLN A 122 15.22 3.11 10.73
C GLN A 122 16.63 3.72 10.68
N SER A 123 17.60 3.13 11.40
CA SER A 123 18.97 3.64 11.45
C SER A 123 19.70 3.53 10.10
N ASN A 124 19.50 2.44 9.36
CA ASN A 124 20.31 2.13 8.19
C ASN A 124 19.67 2.56 6.87
N PHE A 125 18.33 2.57 6.78
CA PHE A 125 17.63 2.67 5.50
C PHE A 125 16.50 3.71 5.49
N LEU A 126 16.22 4.40 6.59
CA LEU A 126 15.26 5.49 6.61
C LEU A 126 15.97 6.82 6.36
N SER A 127 15.61 7.47 5.28
CA SER A 127 16.10 8.82 4.94
C SER A 127 14.94 9.80 4.84
N THR A 128 15.22 11.02 4.40
CA THR A 128 14.18 12.02 4.07
C THR A 128 13.28 11.52 2.96
N ASP A 129 13.84 10.85 1.95
CA ASP A 129 13.15 10.53 0.70
C ASP A 129 12.72 9.06 0.61
N PHE A 130 13.38 8.16 1.35
CA PHE A 130 13.18 6.72 1.23
C PHE A 130 12.96 6.05 2.58
N MET A 131 12.22 4.95 2.55
CA MET A 131 12.03 4.03 3.67
C MET A 131 12.20 2.58 3.23
N ALA A 132 12.67 1.72 4.13
CA ALA A 132 12.84 0.29 3.87
C ALA A 132 11.49 -0.42 3.66
N VAL A 133 11.51 -1.46 2.83
CA VAL A 133 10.44 -2.45 2.76
C VAL A 133 10.80 -3.63 3.66
N ALA A 134 9.89 -3.97 4.57
CA ALA A 134 10.04 -5.13 5.44
C ALA A 134 8.98 -6.19 5.14
N THR A 135 9.33 -7.44 5.42
CA THR A 135 8.38 -8.56 5.41
C THR A 135 7.73 -8.71 6.78
N ASN A 136 6.47 -9.12 6.80
CA ASN A 136 5.73 -9.42 8.02
C ASN A 136 5.00 -10.76 7.86
N SER A 137 5.52 -11.79 8.50
CA SER A 137 4.97 -13.15 8.40
C SER A 137 3.54 -13.26 8.93
N THR A 138 3.19 -12.51 9.98
CA THR A 138 1.82 -12.49 10.54
C THR A 138 0.82 -11.93 9.53
N VAL A 139 1.16 -10.82 8.87
CA VAL A 139 0.31 -10.23 7.83
C VAL A 139 0.22 -11.13 6.61
N SER A 140 1.34 -11.72 6.19
CA SER A 140 1.40 -12.64 5.06
C SER A 140 0.58 -13.92 5.30
N SER A 141 0.70 -14.51 6.50
CA SER A 141 -0.04 -15.73 6.85
C SER A 141 -1.55 -15.47 7.04
N ALA A 142 -1.94 -14.26 7.37
CA ALA A 142 -3.36 -13.87 7.47
C ALA A 142 -3.98 -13.50 6.11
N ALA A 143 -3.20 -13.43 5.05
CA ALA A 143 -3.70 -13.18 3.71
C ALA A 143 -4.34 -14.45 3.12
N VAL A 144 -5.48 -14.26 2.49
CA VAL A 144 -6.16 -15.34 1.73
C VAL A 144 -6.07 -14.96 0.26
N ASP A 145 -5.42 -15.80 -0.53
CA ASP A 145 -5.29 -15.57 -1.97
C ASP A 145 -6.66 -15.55 -2.65
N GLY A 146 -6.88 -14.58 -3.53
CA GLY A 146 -8.15 -14.38 -4.22
C GLY A 146 -9.28 -13.80 -3.36
N ALA A 147 -9.08 -13.56 -2.05
CA ALA A 147 -10.11 -12.97 -1.21
C ALA A 147 -10.38 -11.50 -1.55
N VAL A 148 -11.66 -11.12 -1.64
CA VAL A 148 -12.08 -9.73 -1.80
C VAL A 148 -11.94 -9.01 -0.46
N ASN A 149 -11.03 -8.05 -0.38
CA ASN A 149 -10.82 -7.25 0.84
C ASN A 149 -11.76 -6.05 0.92
N ILE A 150 -12.12 -5.45 -0.24
CA ILE A 150 -12.92 -4.24 -0.29
C ILE A 150 -13.73 -4.17 -1.58
N VAL A 151 -14.93 -3.64 -1.49
CA VAL A 151 -15.79 -3.31 -2.62
C VAL A 151 -16.08 -1.82 -2.58
N LYS A 152 -15.79 -1.11 -3.67
CA LYS A 152 -16.12 0.31 -3.83
C LYS A 152 -17.27 0.48 -4.82
N ILE A 153 -18.29 1.23 -4.41
CA ILE A 153 -19.35 1.65 -5.31
C ILE A 153 -18.82 2.80 -6.16
N LYS A 154 -18.63 2.58 -7.46
CA LYS A 154 -18.18 3.60 -8.41
C LYS A 154 -19.34 4.53 -8.81
N THR A 155 -20.51 3.95 -9.02
CA THR A 155 -21.71 4.67 -9.39
C THR A 155 -22.86 4.05 -8.61
N ALA A 156 -23.55 4.85 -7.82
CA ALA A 156 -24.72 4.40 -7.11
C ALA A 156 -25.83 4.05 -8.13
N GLY A 157 -26.55 2.98 -7.85
CA GLY A 157 -27.75 2.62 -8.59
C GLY A 157 -28.93 3.55 -8.23
N SER A 158 -30.01 3.46 -8.96
CA SER A 158 -31.28 4.16 -8.67
C SER A 158 -32.49 3.21 -8.87
N GLY A 159 -33.57 3.48 -8.17
CA GLY A 159 -34.83 2.75 -8.34
C GLY A 159 -34.86 1.34 -7.76
N GLY A 160 -33.88 0.99 -6.93
CA GLY A 160 -33.89 -0.27 -6.19
C GLY A 160 -34.90 -0.25 -5.04
N THR A 161 -35.35 -1.42 -4.61
CA THR A 161 -36.21 -1.55 -3.42
C THR A 161 -35.34 -1.37 -2.16
N ASN A 162 -35.76 -0.44 -1.28
CA ASN A 162 -35.03 -0.22 0.00
C ASN A 162 -35.01 -1.50 0.84
N GLY A 163 -33.86 -1.77 1.41
CA GLY A 163 -33.64 -2.93 2.25
C GLY A 163 -32.23 -3.54 2.13
N THR A 164 -32.04 -4.61 2.89
CA THR A 164 -30.79 -5.40 2.82
C THR A 164 -31.01 -6.61 1.94
N HIS A 165 -30.25 -6.70 0.86
CA HIS A 165 -30.27 -7.81 -0.09
C HIS A 165 -29.01 -8.66 0.13
N THR A 166 -29.19 -9.90 0.60
CA THR A 166 -28.10 -10.85 0.84
C THR A 166 -27.92 -11.82 -0.32
N GLY A 167 -26.72 -12.42 -0.43
CA GLY A 167 -26.46 -13.42 -1.46
C GLY A 167 -26.39 -12.86 -2.89
N VAL A 168 -26.17 -11.56 -3.04
CA VAL A 168 -25.99 -10.95 -4.36
C VAL A 168 -24.69 -11.47 -4.99
N PRO A 169 -24.73 -12.16 -6.14
CA PRO A 169 -23.54 -12.78 -6.71
C PRO A 169 -22.58 -11.73 -7.24
N ILE A 170 -21.30 -11.89 -6.92
CA ILE A 170 -20.20 -11.14 -7.53
C ILE A 170 -19.84 -11.85 -8.83
N ARG A 171 -19.87 -11.11 -9.95
CA ARG A 171 -19.45 -11.63 -11.25
C ARG A 171 -17.98 -11.37 -11.47
N GLY A 172 -17.24 -12.39 -11.93
CA GLY A 172 -15.82 -12.36 -12.19
C GLY A 172 -15.34 -13.75 -12.61
N ASP A 173 -14.04 -13.93 -12.66
CA ASP A 173 -13.36 -15.20 -12.94
C ASP A 173 -13.24 -16.11 -11.72
N GLY A 174 -13.56 -15.59 -10.54
CA GLY A 174 -13.64 -16.38 -9.30
C GLY A 174 -15.00 -17.12 -9.15
N SER A 175 -15.08 -17.99 -8.15
CA SER A 175 -16.28 -18.77 -7.83
C SER A 175 -16.81 -18.44 -6.44
N SER A 176 -18.14 -18.55 -6.26
CA SER A 176 -18.84 -18.47 -4.96
C SER A 176 -18.78 -17.10 -4.25
N GLY A 177 -18.31 -16.03 -4.91
CA GLY A 177 -18.31 -14.70 -4.34
C GLY A 177 -19.74 -14.14 -4.24
N VAL A 178 -20.17 -13.77 -3.02
CA VAL A 178 -21.45 -13.10 -2.77
C VAL A 178 -21.27 -11.86 -1.92
N ALA A 179 -22.15 -10.89 -2.09
CA ALA A 179 -22.17 -9.66 -1.32
C ALA A 179 -23.51 -9.48 -0.61
N SER A 180 -23.52 -8.67 0.43
CA SER A 180 -24.74 -8.08 0.99
C SER A 180 -24.78 -6.61 0.58
N VAL A 181 -25.88 -6.19 0.00
CA VAL A 181 -26.09 -4.83 -0.53
C VAL A 181 -27.22 -4.18 0.26
N VAL A 182 -26.99 -2.97 0.75
CA VAL A 182 -28.01 -2.13 1.37
C VAL A 182 -28.44 -1.08 0.35
N VAL A 183 -29.73 -1.01 0.10
CA VAL A 183 -30.39 0.01 -0.73
C VAL A 183 -31.17 0.94 0.20
N SER A 184 -30.95 2.23 0.10
CA SER A 184 -31.59 3.27 0.90
C SER A 184 -32.02 4.46 0.04
#